data_c24ccd4a5657822452f05f3dae131556
#
_entry.id   c24ccd4a5657822452f05f3dae131556
#
_cell.length_a   1.000
_cell.length_b   1.000
_cell.length_c   1.000
_cell.angle_alpha   90.00
_cell.angle_beta   90.00
_cell.angle_gamma   90.00
#
_symmetry.space_group_name_H-M   'P 1'
#
loop_
_entity.id
_entity.type
_entity.pdbx_description
1 polymer ?
#
loop_
_entity_poly.entity_id
_entity_poly.type
_entity_poly.pdbx_seq_one_letter_code
_entity_poly.pdbx_strand_id
1 'polypeptide(L)'
;MRKYLSEFIGTAVLVIFGCGSAVAANNLIGDANLVMTGSALALSTLLIAFAFGLSIVAMAYSIGNVSGCHINPAVSTGMLVSGKMTVNDYIGYLISQFLGGIAGAAILALLLGTENGLGQNGFGEASALGIGMWLSLIHISEPTRPR
;
A
#
# COMPACT_ATOMS: atom_id res chain seq x y z
N MET A 1 -17.60 -18.13 -2.31
CA MET A 1 -18.13 -16.91 -1.63
C MET A 1 -17.28 -16.49 -0.45
N ARG A 2 -17.01 -17.33 0.56
CA ARG A 2 -16.24 -16.94 1.77
C ARG A 2 -14.86 -16.33 1.45
N LYS A 3 -14.09 -16.93 0.55
CA LYS A 3 -12.75 -16.43 0.16
C LYS A 3 -12.78 -15.03 -0.47
N TYR A 4 -13.78 -14.72 -1.29
CA TYR A 4 -13.93 -13.39 -1.90
C TYR A 4 -14.30 -12.33 -0.86
N LEU A 5 -15.21 -12.66 0.07
CA LEU A 5 -15.53 -11.76 1.18
C LEU A 5 -14.31 -11.51 2.08
N SER A 6 -13.50 -12.53 2.34
CA SER A 6 -12.26 -12.39 3.10
C SER A 6 -11.27 -11.45 2.40
N GLU A 7 -11.08 -11.57 1.08
CA GLU A 7 -10.21 -10.68 0.31
C GLU A 7 -10.73 -9.24 0.29
N PHE A 8 -12.06 -9.04 0.18
CA PHE A 8 -12.68 -7.73 0.28
C PHE A 8 -12.39 -7.07 1.64
N ILE A 9 -12.67 -7.78 2.74
CA ILE A 9 -12.46 -7.26 4.10
C ILE A 9 -10.96 -7.02 4.35
N GLY A 10 -10.10 -7.97 3.99
CA GLY A 10 -8.67 -7.86 4.20
C GLY A 10 -8.05 -6.68 3.45
N THR A 11 -8.48 -6.44 2.21
CA THR A 11 -8.01 -5.28 1.44
C THR A 11 -8.54 -3.96 2.01
N ALA A 12 -9.81 -3.92 2.45
CA ALA A 12 -10.36 -2.73 3.12
C ALA A 12 -9.58 -2.39 4.39
N VAL A 13 -9.29 -3.38 5.22
CA VAL A 13 -8.49 -3.22 6.44
C VAL A 13 -7.07 -2.72 6.11
N LEU A 14 -6.43 -3.30 5.09
CA LEU A 14 -5.10 -2.87 4.64
C LEU A 14 -5.08 -1.39 4.23
N VAL A 15 -6.09 -0.94 3.49
CA VAL A 15 -6.22 0.47 3.07
C VAL A 15 -6.49 1.38 4.27
N ILE A 16 -7.42 1.01 5.17
CA ILE A 16 -7.74 1.84 6.34
C ILE A 16 -6.51 2.05 7.22
N PHE A 17 -5.80 1.00 7.60
CA PHE A 17 -4.67 1.13 8.51
C PHE A 17 -3.38 1.54 7.80
N GLY A 18 -3.11 1.00 6.61
CA GLY A 18 -1.91 1.34 5.84
C GLY A 18 -1.94 2.79 5.32
N CYS A 19 -2.92 3.12 4.47
CA CYS A 19 -3.04 4.48 3.95
C CYS A 19 -3.45 5.48 5.04
N GLY A 20 -4.28 5.07 6.02
CA GLY A 20 -4.66 5.90 7.14
C GLY A 20 -3.47 6.33 8.01
N SER A 21 -2.48 5.46 8.19
CA SER A 21 -1.24 5.83 8.89
C SER A 21 -0.44 6.90 8.14
N ALA A 22 -0.43 6.85 6.80
CA ALA A 22 0.22 7.87 5.98
C ALA A 22 -0.49 9.23 6.08
N VAL A 23 -1.83 9.24 6.04
CA VAL A 23 -2.64 10.46 6.25
C VAL A 23 -2.40 11.03 7.64
N ALA A 24 -2.44 10.19 8.68
CA ALA A 24 -2.20 10.62 10.06
C ALA A 24 -0.78 11.18 10.25
N ALA A 25 0.23 10.56 9.66
CA ALA A 25 1.61 11.05 9.70
C ALA A 25 1.73 12.42 9.02
N ASN A 26 1.10 12.61 7.86
CA ASN A 26 1.10 13.88 7.15
C ASN A 26 0.41 15.00 7.95
N ASN A 27 -0.71 14.70 8.62
CA ASN A 27 -1.40 15.66 9.47
C ASN A 27 -0.54 16.08 10.67
N LEU A 28 0.10 15.12 11.34
CA LEU A 28 0.96 15.40 12.49
C LEU A 28 2.18 16.25 12.12
N ILE A 29 2.74 16.05 10.93
CA ILE A 29 3.91 16.79 10.44
C ILE A 29 3.47 18.18 9.94
N GLY A 30 2.31 18.30 9.27
CA GLY A 30 1.80 19.56 8.74
C GLY A 30 1.42 20.56 9.83
N ASP A 31 0.85 20.11 10.95
CA ASP A 31 0.42 20.96 12.07
C ASP A 31 1.58 21.45 12.96
N ALA A 32 2.70 20.77 12.94
CA ALA A 32 3.74 20.98 13.96
C ALA A 32 4.76 22.08 13.64
N ASN A 33 4.69 22.79 12.50
CA ASN A 33 5.81 23.63 12.03
C ASN A 33 7.19 22.93 12.20
N LEU A 34 7.16 21.61 12.27
CA LEU A 34 8.37 20.81 12.34
C LEU A 34 9.09 20.96 11.01
N VAL A 35 10.17 21.69 11.01
CA VAL A 35 11.14 21.65 9.93
C VAL A 35 11.36 20.17 9.63
N MET A 36 11.05 19.74 8.39
CA MET A 36 11.19 18.35 7.96
C MET A 36 12.68 17.96 8.07
N THR A 37 13.09 17.62 9.27
CA THR A 37 14.41 17.04 9.49
C THR A 37 14.40 15.63 8.90
N GLY A 38 15.51 15.19 8.32
CA GLY A 38 15.62 13.85 7.75
C GLY A 38 15.23 12.75 8.75
N SER A 39 15.37 12.99 10.07
CA SER A 39 14.96 12.09 11.14
C SER A 39 13.44 11.98 11.28
N ALA A 40 12.69 13.06 11.14
CA ALA A 40 11.23 13.03 11.21
C ALA A 40 10.64 12.29 10.01
N LEU A 41 11.19 12.51 8.82
CA LEU A 41 10.79 11.78 7.61
C LEU A 41 11.10 10.28 7.73
N ALA A 42 12.27 9.92 8.23
CA ALA A 42 12.64 8.52 8.44
C ALA A 42 11.72 7.82 9.45
N LEU A 43 11.38 8.49 10.55
CA LEU A 43 10.48 7.95 11.57
C LEU A 43 9.06 7.75 11.02
N SER A 44 8.51 8.74 10.29
CA SER A 44 7.18 8.62 9.68
C SER A 44 7.12 7.48 8.67
N THR A 45 8.13 7.35 7.83
CA THR A 45 8.25 6.24 6.86
C THR A 45 8.29 4.89 7.57
N LEU A 46 9.05 4.79 8.65
CA LEU A 46 9.12 3.56 9.45
C LEU A 46 7.76 3.20 10.06
N LEU A 47 7.06 4.17 10.65
CA LEU A 47 5.74 3.96 11.25
C LEU A 47 4.70 3.51 10.20
N ILE A 48 4.72 4.13 9.02
CA ILE A 48 3.86 3.75 7.89
C ILE A 48 4.17 2.32 7.44
N ALA A 49 5.44 1.97 7.29
CA ALA A 49 5.88 0.62 6.92
C ALA A 49 5.42 -0.42 7.95
N PHE A 50 5.52 -0.12 9.24
CA PHE A 50 4.98 -0.98 10.30
C PHE A 50 3.47 -1.13 10.25
N ALA A 51 2.73 -0.05 10.00
CA ALA A 51 1.27 -0.08 9.90
C ALA A 51 0.81 -0.99 8.75
N PHE A 52 1.43 -0.88 7.57
CA PHE A 52 1.19 -1.79 6.45
C PHE A 52 1.57 -3.23 6.81
N GLY A 53 2.78 -3.46 7.32
CA GLY A 53 3.27 -4.80 7.65
C GLY A 53 2.42 -5.49 8.71
N LEU A 54 2.08 -4.80 9.80
CA LEU A 54 1.24 -5.36 10.87
C LEU A 54 -0.20 -5.62 10.40
N SER A 55 -0.75 -4.78 9.52
CA SER A 55 -2.07 -5.02 8.91
C SER A 55 -2.06 -6.30 8.08
N ILE A 56 -1.01 -6.54 7.28
CA ILE A 56 -0.85 -7.77 6.50
C ILE A 56 -0.74 -8.98 7.45
N VAL A 57 0.09 -8.88 8.49
CA VAL A 57 0.25 -9.97 9.49
C VAL A 57 -1.08 -10.28 10.16
N ALA A 58 -1.80 -9.26 10.65
CA ALA A 58 -3.11 -9.45 11.28
C ALA A 58 -4.11 -10.14 10.34
N MET A 59 -4.17 -9.71 9.07
CA MET A 59 -5.05 -10.33 8.08
C MET A 59 -4.59 -11.74 7.70
N ALA A 60 -3.29 -12.00 7.59
CA ALA A 60 -2.75 -13.32 7.30
C ALA A 60 -3.17 -14.35 8.37
N TYR A 61 -3.09 -13.97 9.64
CA TYR A 61 -3.55 -14.83 10.73
C TYR A 61 -5.08 -14.96 10.82
N SER A 62 -5.84 -13.94 10.41
CA SER A 62 -7.30 -13.93 10.50
C SER A 62 -7.98 -14.66 9.34
N ILE A 63 -7.57 -14.40 8.10
CA ILE A 63 -8.23 -14.87 6.88
C ILE A 63 -7.34 -15.76 5.98
N GLY A 64 -6.08 -15.94 6.34
CA GLY A 64 -5.13 -16.72 5.54
C GLY A 64 -5.57 -18.17 5.29
N ASN A 65 -6.22 -18.79 6.27
CA ASN A 65 -6.77 -20.14 6.17
C ASN A 65 -8.05 -20.22 5.30
N VAL A 66 -8.66 -19.07 4.97
CA VAL A 66 -9.91 -18.99 4.17
C VAL A 66 -9.62 -18.63 2.73
N SER A 67 -8.78 -17.62 2.49
CA SER A 67 -8.51 -17.08 1.14
C SER A 67 -7.05 -17.15 0.72
N GLY A 68 -6.14 -17.45 1.64
CA GLY A 68 -4.70 -17.31 1.42
C GLY A 68 -4.19 -15.91 1.69
N CYS A 69 -5.08 -14.94 2.02
CA CYS A 69 -4.75 -13.56 2.35
C CYS A 69 -3.88 -12.89 1.29
N HIS A 70 -4.34 -12.88 0.05
CA HIS A 70 -3.63 -12.16 -1.02
C HIS A 70 -3.73 -10.65 -0.83
N ILE A 71 -4.94 -10.14 -0.56
CA ILE A 71 -5.28 -8.71 -0.30
C ILE A 71 -4.57 -7.70 -1.23
N ASN A 72 -4.06 -8.20 -2.35
CA ASN A 72 -3.30 -7.43 -3.33
C ASN A 72 -3.42 -8.09 -4.72
N PRO A 73 -3.83 -7.34 -5.76
CA PRO A 73 -3.89 -7.84 -7.14
C PRO A 73 -2.59 -8.43 -7.66
N ALA A 74 -1.44 -7.85 -7.31
CA ALA A 74 -0.13 -8.35 -7.75
C ALA A 74 0.19 -9.72 -7.15
N VAL A 75 -0.16 -9.96 -5.88
CA VAL A 75 -0.02 -11.27 -5.23
C VAL A 75 -0.90 -12.30 -5.93
N SER A 76 -2.17 -11.95 -6.20
CA SER A 76 -3.09 -12.83 -6.93
C SER A 76 -2.58 -13.17 -8.33
N THR A 77 -2.01 -12.18 -9.03
CA THR A 77 -1.36 -12.40 -10.35
C THR A 77 -0.18 -13.36 -10.24
N GLY A 78 0.68 -13.17 -9.25
CA GLY A 78 1.81 -14.08 -8.98
C GLY A 78 1.35 -15.52 -8.72
N MET A 79 0.27 -15.71 -7.97
CA MET A 79 -0.32 -17.03 -7.69
C MET A 79 -0.94 -17.65 -8.93
N LEU A 80 -1.58 -16.86 -9.79
CA LEU A 80 -2.10 -17.34 -11.09
C LEU A 80 -0.97 -17.81 -12.00
N VAL A 81 0.06 -16.99 -12.18
CA VAL A 81 1.23 -17.32 -13.04
C VAL A 81 1.97 -18.55 -12.52
N SER A 82 2.05 -18.71 -11.19
CA SER A 82 2.65 -19.89 -10.55
C SER A 82 1.77 -21.15 -10.62
N GLY A 83 0.62 -21.09 -11.27
CA GLY A 83 -0.31 -22.24 -11.40
C GLY A 83 -1.00 -22.63 -10.07
N LYS A 84 -0.94 -21.80 -9.06
CA LYS A 84 -1.52 -22.07 -7.72
C LYS A 84 -2.95 -21.53 -7.57
N MET A 85 -3.50 -20.91 -8.60
CA MET A 85 -4.82 -20.28 -8.60
C MET A 85 -5.50 -20.48 -9.95
N THR A 86 -6.81 -20.72 -9.95
CA THR A 86 -7.59 -20.78 -11.19
C THR A 86 -7.91 -19.38 -11.71
N VAL A 87 -8.13 -19.26 -13.04
CA VAL A 87 -8.52 -17.98 -13.65
C VAL A 87 -9.83 -17.43 -13.06
N ASN A 88 -10.80 -18.30 -12.78
CA ASN A 88 -12.06 -17.88 -12.19
C ASN A 88 -11.88 -17.30 -10.78
N ASP A 89 -11.01 -17.93 -9.98
CA ASP A 89 -10.70 -17.42 -8.64
C ASP A 89 -9.93 -16.10 -8.71
N TYR A 90 -9.02 -15.98 -9.64
CA TYR A 90 -8.26 -14.76 -9.88
C TYR A 90 -9.18 -13.56 -10.17
N ILE A 91 -10.12 -13.72 -11.11
CA ILE A 91 -11.09 -12.66 -11.42
C ILE A 91 -11.92 -12.28 -10.18
N GLY A 92 -12.41 -13.28 -9.44
CA GLY A 92 -13.16 -13.05 -8.21
C GLY A 92 -12.35 -12.33 -7.14
N TYR A 93 -11.05 -12.64 -7.01
CA TYR A 93 -10.14 -11.95 -6.09
C TYR A 93 -9.91 -10.51 -6.51
N LEU A 94 -9.63 -10.25 -7.79
CA LEU A 94 -9.45 -8.89 -8.31
C LEU A 94 -10.67 -8.02 -8.00
N ILE A 95 -11.87 -8.49 -8.34
CA ILE A 95 -13.10 -7.74 -8.08
C ILE A 95 -13.25 -7.46 -6.57
N SER A 96 -13.04 -8.46 -5.73
CA SER A 96 -13.15 -8.32 -4.28
C SER A 96 -12.12 -7.34 -3.71
N GLN A 97 -10.89 -7.42 -4.16
CA GLN A 97 -9.80 -6.56 -3.72
C GLN A 97 -10.02 -5.10 -4.18
N PHE A 98 -10.44 -4.86 -5.41
CA PHE A 98 -10.77 -3.51 -5.87
C PHE A 98 -11.94 -2.90 -5.10
N LEU A 99 -13.01 -3.66 -4.90
CA LEU A 99 -14.16 -3.20 -4.10
C LEU A 99 -13.76 -2.96 -2.63
N GLY A 100 -12.91 -3.83 -2.06
CA GLY A 100 -12.37 -3.67 -0.72
C GLY A 100 -11.51 -2.41 -0.59
N GLY A 101 -10.66 -2.14 -1.57
CA GLY A 101 -9.85 -0.93 -1.64
C GLY A 101 -10.70 0.34 -1.70
N ILE A 102 -11.73 0.35 -2.55
CA ILE A 102 -12.69 1.48 -2.66
C ILE A 102 -13.44 1.68 -1.34
N ALA A 103 -13.94 0.60 -0.73
CA ALA A 103 -14.64 0.68 0.55
C ALA A 103 -13.72 1.20 1.67
N GLY A 104 -12.48 0.70 1.75
CA GLY A 104 -11.48 1.17 2.70
C GLY A 104 -11.15 2.65 2.51
N ALA A 105 -10.94 3.09 1.27
CA ALA A 105 -10.69 4.50 0.94
C ALA A 105 -11.90 5.40 1.27
N ALA A 106 -13.13 4.93 1.02
CA ALA A 106 -14.34 5.67 1.38
C ALA A 106 -14.48 5.85 2.90
N ILE A 107 -14.21 4.79 3.67
CA ILE A 107 -14.21 4.87 5.14
C ILE A 107 -13.11 5.84 5.61
N LEU A 108 -11.93 5.78 5.04
CA LEU A 108 -10.84 6.67 5.36
C LEU A 108 -11.18 8.13 5.07
N ALA A 109 -11.81 8.41 3.91
CA ALA A 109 -12.28 9.73 3.53
C ALA A 109 -13.32 10.30 4.52
N LEU A 110 -14.22 9.45 5.01
CA LEU A 110 -15.21 9.84 6.03
C LEU A 110 -14.58 10.14 7.39
N LEU A 111 -13.51 9.44 7.76
CA LEU A 111 -12.85 9.59 9.05
C LEU A 111 -11.84 10.73 9.09
N LEU A 112 -11.06 10.92 8.04
CA LEU A 112 -9.89 11.81 8.00
C LEU A 112 -9.99 12.93 6.95
N GLY A 113 -11.10 12.99 6.20
CA GLY A 113 -11.23 13.91 5.08
C GLY A 113 -10.40 13.49 3.85
N THR A 114 -10.47 14.30 2.79
CA THR A 114 -9.80 14.00 1.51
C THR A 114 -8.63 14.94 1.20
N GLU A 115 -8.37 15.93 2.05
CA GLU A 115 -7.42 17.02 1.80
C GLU A 115 -5.97 16.53 1.66
N ASN A 116 -5.63 15.40 2.30
CA ASN A 116 -4.29 14.81 2.28
C ASN A 116 -4.13 13.64 1.28
N GLY A 117 -4.95 13.60 0.23
CA GLY A 117 -4.82 12.63 -0.86
C GLY A 117 -5.02 11.16 -0.45
N LEU A 118 -5.64 10.89 0.71
CA LEU A 118 -5.95 9.55 1.24
C LEU A 118 -4.75 8.59 1.30
N GLY A 119 -3.54 9.12 1.48
CA GLY A 119 -2.33 8.30 1.57
C GLY A 119 -1.91 7.68 0.23
N GLN A 120 -2.30 8.28 -0.90
CA GLN A 120 -1.88 7.84 -2.22
C GLN A 120 -0.36 8.00 -2.41
N ASN A 121 0.23 7.15 -3.22
CA ASN A 121 1.63 7.26 -3.59
C ASN A 121 1.86 8.48 -4.50
N GLY A 122 2.87 9.29 -4.19
CA GLY A 122 3.29 10.41 -5.04
C GLY A 122 4.13 9.92 -6.23
N PHE A 123 4.03 10.63 -7.35
CA PHE A 123 4.83 10.41 -8.55
C PHE A 123 5.68 11.63 -8.87
N GLY A 124 6.86 11.43 -9.46
CA GLY A 124 7.74 12.51 -9.87
C GLY A 124 8.17 13.38 -8.69
N GLU A 125 7.97 14.70 -8.80
CA GLU A 125 8.34 15.65 -7.74
C GLU A 125 7.55 15.48 -6.45
N ALA A 126 6.34 14.92 -6.52
CA ALA A 126 5.51 14.61 -5.35
C ALA A 126 5.93 13.30 -4.65
N SER A 127 6.90 12.56 -5.19
CA SER A 127 7.42 11.34 -4.55
C SER A 127 8.44 11.68 -3.47
N ALA A 128 8.32 11.06 -2.30
CA ALA A 128 9.31 11.18 -1.23
C ALA A 128 10.71 10.71 -1.65
N LEU A 129 10.80 9.85 -2.65
CA LEU A 129 12.06 9.36 -3.21
C LEU A 129 12.61 10.27 -4.32
N GLY A 130 11.78 11.19 -4.84
CA GLY A 130 12.13 12.14 -5.89
C GLY A 130 12.53 11.49 -7.23
N ILE A 131 12.62 12.32 -8.27
CA ILE A 131 13.10 11.90 -9.59
C ILE A 131 14.57 11.44 -9.54
N GLY A 132 15.35 12.00 -8.60
CA GLY A 132 16.79 11.72 -8.45
C GLY A 132 17.10 10.24 -8.19
N MET A 133 16.23 9.50 -7.49
CA MET A 133 16.47 8.07 -7.24
C MET A 133 16.23 7.21 -8.48
N TRP A 134 15.26 7.57 -9.34
CA TRP A 134 15.07 6.90 -10.64
C TRP A 134 16.28 7.11 -11.55
N LEU A 135 16.83 8.34 -11.59
CA LEU A 135 18.03 8.65 -12.35
C LEU A 135 19.26 7.92 -11.79
N SER A 136 19.40 7.78 -10.46
CA SER A 136 20.51 7.04 -9.87
C SER A 136 20.44 5.55 -10.14
N LEU A 137 19.25 4.95 -10.17
CA LEU A 137 19.05 3.54 -10.55
C LEU A 137 19.36 3.30 -12.03
N ILE A 138 19.02 4.26 -12.91
CA ILE A 138 19.37 4.20 -14.33
C ILE A 138 20.90 4.31 -14.49
N HIS A 139 21.57 5.20 -13.75
CA HIS A 139 23.03 5.34 -13.78
C HIS A 139 23.78 4.13 -13.24
N ILE A 140 23.25 3.41 -12.26
CA ILE A 140 23.84 2.15 -11.77
C ILE A 140 23.73 1.04 -12.84
N SER A 141 22.72 1.07 -13.70
CA SER A 141 22.52 0.09 -14.77
C SER A 141 23.20 0.46 -16.10
N GLU A 142 23.65 1.70 -16.27
CA GLU A 142 24.42 2.08 -17.45
C GLU A 142 25.90 1.70 -17.26
N PRO A 143 26.50 0.88 -18.17
CA PRO A 143 27.94 0.67 -18.13
C PRO A 143 28.64 2.00 -18.40
N THR A 144 29.49 2.41 -17.47
CA THR A 144 30.35 3.60 -17.62
C THR A 144 31.06 3.50 -18.97
N ARG A 145 30.67 4.32 -19.96
CA ARG A 145 31.45 4.47 -21.18
C ARG A 145 32.82 5.01 -20.81
N PRO A 146 33.92 4.31 -21.09
CA PRO A 146 35.25 4.87 -20.91
C PRO A 146 35.35 6.10 -21.84
N ARG A 147 35.87 7.20 -21.31
CA ARG A 147 36.24 8.39 -22.08
C ARG A 147 37.46 8.09 -22.94
#